data_f11b649e0791d0bd0ad09fd919be18ef
#
_entry.id   f11b649e0791d0bd0ad09fd919be18ef
#
_cell.length_a   1.000
_cell.length_b   1.000
_cell.length_c   1.000
_cell.angle_alpha   90.00
_cell.angle_beta   90.00
_cell.angle_gamma   90.00
#
_symmetry.space_group_name_H-M   'P 1'
#
loop_
_entity.id
_entity.type
_entity.pdbx_description
1 polymer ?
#
loop_
_entity_poly.entity_id
_entity_poly.type
_entity_poly.pdbx_seq_one_letter_code
_entity_poly.pdbx_strand_id
1 'polypeptide(L)'
;INQSFQIGATLFRNRTLKEVGFMRPNIQNCEDNDLFVRLALAGKTGYYLPEKLMEYRFHAQQHGINRAIPYLTDKLNYLQQFNFELSKLESVRKSRLAETQLMLGLLLIETGQTQKGRQMVWEQKSFSPLRAWTGLALSILPIEIRDQAFKFIRRLRS
;
A
#
# COMPACT_ATOMS: atom_id res chain seq x y z
N ILE A 1 10.37 -4.08 -2.78
CA ILE A 1 9.95 -3.65 -4.12
C ILE A 1 9.27 -2.31 -3.95
N ASN A 2 9.95 -1.21 -4.32
CA ASN A 2 9.43 0.15 -4.14
C ASN A 2 8.63 0.66 -5.34
N GLN A 3 8.70 -0.03 -6.47
CA GLN A 3 7.91 0.26 -7.66
C GLN A 3 7.39 -1.04 -8.22
N SER A 4 6.08 -1.16 -8.32
CA SER A 4 5.46 -2.15 -9.18
C SER A 4 5.60 -1.70 -10.63
N PHE A 5 5.78 -2.64 -11.54
CA PHE A 5 5.61 -2.36 -12.96
C PHE A 5 4.19 -1.82 -13.19
N GLN A 6 4.05 -0.88 -14.10
CA GLN A 6 2.74 -0.38 -14.43
C GLN A 6 1.99 -1.41 -15.29
N ILE A 7 0.85 -1.88 -14.82
CA ILE A 7 0.08 -2.95 -15.49
C ILE A 7 -0.29 -2.56 -16.92
N GLY A 8 -0.65 -1.28 -17.15
CA GLY A 8 -0.99 -0.77 -18.48
C GLY A 8 0.18 -0.73 -19.46
N ALA A 9 1.42 -0.80 -18.97
CA ALA A 9 2.64 -0.85 -19.80
C ALA A 9 3.24 -2.26 -19.87
N THR A 10 2.49 -3.29 -19.47
CA THR A 10 3.00 -4.67 -19.40
C THR A 10 2.23 -5.58 -20.34
N LEU A 11 2.93 -6.29 -21.22
CA LEU A 11 2.35 -7.35 -22.02
C LEU A 11 2.58 -8.70 -21.35
N PHE A 12 1.53 -9.47 -21.22
CA PHE A 12 1.56 -10.81 -20.62
C PHE A 12 1.29 -11.90 -21.63
N ARG A 13 2.03 -12.99 -21.53
CA ARG A 13 1.65 -14.21 -22.21
C ARG A 13 0.43 -14.82 -21.54
N ASN A 14 -0.65 -15.06 -22.27
CA ASN A 14 -1.90 -15.61 -21.75
C ASN A 14 -1.67 -16.93 -20.97
N ARG A 15 -0.78 -17.80 -21.45
CA ARG A 15 -0.40 -19.03 -20.74
C ARG A 15 0.14 -18.73 -19.34
N THR A 16 1.01 -17.73 -19.21
CA THR A 16 1.60 -17.32 -17.91
C THR A 16 0.53 -16.81 -16.95
N LEU A 17 -0.43 -16.01 -17.43
CA LEU A 17 -1.55 -15.54 -16.61
C LEU A 17 -2.43 -16.70 -16.15
N LYS A 18 -2.73 -17.68 -17.02
CA LYS A 18 -3.49 -18.88 -16.64
C LYS A 18 -2.79 -19.69 -15.55
N GLU A 19 -1.48 -19.87 -15.66
CA GLU A 19 -0.67 -20.62 -14.70
C GLU A 19 -0.66 -19.98 -13.31
N VAL A 20 -0.68 -18.65 -13.20
CA VAL A 20 -0.70 -17.94 -11.91
C VAL A 20 -2.11 -17.54 -11.44
N GLY A 21 -3.15 -17.79 -12.23
CA GLY A 21 -4.55 -17.60 -11.84
C GLY A 21 -5.09 -16.18 -12.02
N PHE A 22 -4.62 -15.42 -13.02
CA PHE A 22 -5.10 -14.06 -13.36
C PHE A 22 -5.08 -13.07 -12.19
N MET A 23 -5.86 -11.99 -12.30
CA MET A 23 -6.11 -11.05 -11.21
C MET A 23 -7.14 -11.64 -10.25
N ARG A 24 -6.93 -11.46 -8.95
CA ARG A 24 -7.84 -11.95 -7.90
C ARG A 24 -9.01 -10.98 -7.72
N PRO A 25 -10.27 -11.44 -7.81
CA PRO A 25 -11.43 -10.55 -7.74
C PRO A 25 -11.65 -9.89 -6.37
N ASN A 26 -11.06 -10.45 -5.32
CA ASN A 26 -11.13 -9.93 -3.95
C ASN A 26 -10.07 -8.86 -3.64
N ILE A 27 -9.19 -8.51 -4.62
CA ILE A 27 -8.18 -7.46 -4.52
C ILE A 27 -8.44 -6.47 -5.65
N GLN A 28 -8.96 -5.28 -5.34
CA GLN A 28 -9.43 -4.33 -6.35
C GLN A 28 -8.53 -3.10 -6.53
N ASN A 29 -7.70 -2.78 -5.52
CA ASN A 29 -6.87 -1.58 -5.54
C ASN A 29 -5.36 -1.86 -5.58
N CYS A 30 -4.97 -3.13 -5.51
CA CYS A 30 -3.58 -3.60 -5.54
C CYS A 30 -3.45 -4.89 -6.35
N GLU A 31 -4.35 -5.13 -7.28
CA GLU A 31 -4.44 -6.34 -8.10
C GLU A 31 -3.19 -6.55 -8.94
N ASP A 32 -2.58 -5.48 -9.41
CA ASP A 32 -1.32 -5.48 -10.15
C ASP A 32 -0.15 -5.95 -9.27
N ASN A 33 -0.04 -5.41 -8.05
CA ASN A 33 1.01 -5.79 -7.11
C ASN A 33 0.91 -7.27 -6.72
N ASP A 34 -0.29 -7.75 -6.42
CA ASP A 34 -0.56 -9.17 -6.13
C ASP A 34 -0.15 -10.07 -7.30
N LEU A 35 -0.56 -9.71 -8.52
CA LEU A 35 -0.22 -10.45 -9.72
C LEU A 35 1.30 -10.53 -9.94
N PHE A 36 2.02 -9.40 -9.83
CA PHE A 36 3.47 -9.37 -10.02
C PHE A 36 4.21 -10.19 -8.95
N VAL A 37 3.75 -10.20 -7.71
CA VAL A 37 4.34 -11.05 -6.67
C VAL A 37 4.13 -12.53 -7.00
N ARG A 38 2.92 -12.93 -7.43
CA ARG A 38 2.66 -14.32 -7.82
C ARG A 38 3.46 -14.76 -9.04
N LEU A 39 3.62 -13.89 -10.03
CA LEU A 39 4.48 -14.14 -11.19
C LEU A 39 5.93 -14.35 -10.77
N ALA A 40 6.46 -13.50 -9.88
CA ALA A 40 7.82 -13.63 -9.36
C ALA A 40 8.01 -14.94 -8.57
N LEU A 41 7.05 -15.30 -7.71
CA LEU A 41 7.07 -16.56 -6.95
C LEU A 41 7.00 -17.80 -7.85
N ALA A 42 6.29 -17.70 -8.99
CA ALA A 42 6.25 -18.75 -9.99
C ALA A 42 7.49 -18.78 -10.90
N GLY A 43 8.55 -18.02 -10.56
CA GLY A 43 9.80 -17.98 -11.33
C GLY A 43 9.65 -17.37 -12.73
N LYS A 44 8.58 -16.59 -12.97
CA LYS A 44 8.38 -15.96 -14.28
C LYS A 44 9.33 -14.77 -14.43
N THR A 45 9.95 -14.67 -15.59
CA THR A 45 10.85 -13.58 -15.96
C THR A 45 10.18 -12.64 -16.96
N GLY A 46 10.52 -11.35 -16.88
CA GLY A 46 10.09 -10.33 -17.82
C GLY A 46 11.27 -9.73 -18.57
N TYR A 47 10.98 -9.18 -19.75
CA TYR A 47 11.92 -8.39 -20.52
C TYR A 47 11.54 -6.91 -20.41
N TYR A 48 12.52 -6.06 -20.12
CA TYR A 48 12.32 -4.61 -20.13
C TYR A 48 12.58 -4.06 -21.53
N LEU A 49 11.57 -3.39 -22.11
CA LEU A 49 11.71 -2.69 -23.37
C LEU A 49 11.98 -1.22 -23.10
N PRO A 50 13.18 -0.67 -23.45
CA PRO A 50 13.55 0.70 -23.12
C PRO A 50 12.97 1.73 -24.10
N GLU A 51 11.70 1.60 -24.42
CA GLU A 51 10.97 2.45 -25.36
C GLU A 51 9.79 3.11 -24.67
N LYS A 52 9.46 4.34 -25.04
CA LYS A 52 8.30 5.07 -24.51
C LYS A 52 7.06 4.70 -25.32
N LEU A 53 6.39 3.63 -24.92
CA LEU A 53 5.23 3.07 -25.64
C LEU A 53 3.89 3.38 -24.98
N MET A 54 3.87 4.12 -23.86
CA MET A 54 2.67 4.46 -23.14
C MET A 54 2.69 5.92 -22.68
N GLU A 55 1.55 6.59 -22.83
CA GLU A 55 1.29 7.89 -22.21
C GLU A 55 0.40 7.71 -20.97
N TYR A 56 0.79 8.34 -19.87
CA TYR A 56 0.03 8.32 -18.63
C TYR A 56 -0.65 9.68 -18.40
N ARG A 57 -1.98 9.71 -18.42
CA ARG A 57 -2.76 10.93 -18.19
C ARG A 57 -2.94 11.16 -16.69
N PHE A 58 -2.49 12.32 -16.24
CA PHE A 58 -2.77 12.78 -14.87
C PHE A 58 -4.07 13.58 -14.83
N HIS A 59 -4.90 13.32 -13.84
CA HIS A 59 -6.11 14.12 -13.58
C HIS A 59 -6.37 14.25 -12.08
N ALA A 60 -7.05 15.33 -11.65
CA ALA A 60 -7.24 15.70 -10.25
C ALA A 60 -7.96 14.64 -9.40
N GLN A 61 -8.76 13.77 -10.02
CA GLN A 61 -9.52 12.73 -9.31
C GLN A 61 -8.74 11.42 -9.10
N GLN A 62 -7.52 11.31 -9.62
CA GLN A 62 -6.76 10.06 -9.66
C GLN A 62 -6.18 9.67 -8.29
N HIS A 63 -5.85 10.66 -7.46
CA HIS A 63 -5.21 10.48 -6.17
C HIS A 63 -5.99 11.25 -5.09
N GLY A 64 -6.90 10.61 -4.42
CA GLY A 64 -7.64 11.19 -3.30
C GLY A 64 -7.54 10.32 -2.04
N ILE A 65 -7.76 10.95 -0.88
CA ILE A 65 -7.81 10.27 0.42
C ILE A 65 -8.86 9.13 0.43
N ASN A 66 -9.93 9.30 -0.36
CA ASN A 66 -11.00 8.30 -0.51
C ASN A 66 -10.53 7.00 -1.19
N ARG A 67 -9.45 7.05 -1.97
CA ARG A 67 -8.83 5.85 -2.56
C ARG A 67 -7.72 5.26 -1.71
N ALA A 68 -7.13 6.06 -0.83
CA ALA A 68 -6.00 5.63 -0.01
C ALA A 68 -6.40 4.56 1.03
N ILE A 69 -7.58 4.66 1.65
CA ILE A 69 -8.06 3.66 2.62
C ILE A 69 -8.32 2.31 1.95
N PRO A 70 -9.12 2.21 0.86
CA PRO A 70 -9.29 0.95 0.13
C PRO A 70 -7.97 0.36 -0.35
N TYR A 71 -7.09 1.18 -0.94
CA TYR A 71 -5.78 0.75 -1.39
C TYR A 71 -4.92 0.14 -0.27
N LEU A 72 -4.80 0.82 0.87
CA LEU A 72 -4.01 0.32 2.01
C LEU A 72 -4.65 -0.92 2.64
N THR A 73 -5.99 -1.01 2.65
CA THR A 73 -6.70 -2.20 3.13
C THR A 73 -6.42 -3.40 2.25
N ASP A 74 -6.55 -3.26 0.93
CA ASP A 74 -6.24 -4.34 -0.01
C ASP A 74 -4.76 -4.71 0.02
N LYS A 75 -3.88 -3.70 0.20
CA LYS A 75 -2.45 -3.94 0.36
C LYS A 75 -2.12 -4.75 1.61
N LEU A 76 -2.78 -4.52 2.73
CA LEU A 76 -2.65 -5.37 3.92
C LEU A 76 -3.12 -6.79 3.63
N ASN A 77 -4.31 -6.92 3.03
CA ASN A 77 -4.92 -8.22 2.72
C ASN A 77 -4.01 -9.08 1.85
N TYR A 78 -3.47 -8.52 0.75
CA TYR A 78 -2.62 -9.33 -0.11
C TYR A 78 -1.26 -9.65 0.54
N LEU A 79 -0.65 -8.72 1.27
CA LEU A 79 0.61 -8.97 1.97
C LEU A 79 0.48 -10.06 3.04
N GLN A 80 -0.67 -10.18 3.69
CA GLN A 80 -0.95 -11.23 4.67
C GLN A 80 -1.09 -12.63 4.04
N GLN A 81 -1.47 -12.71 2.78
CA GLN A 81 -1.64 -13.98 2.06
C GLN A 81 -0.32 -14.60 1.61
N PHE A 82 0.78 -13.84 1.60
CA PHE A 82 2.09 -14.36 1.23
C PHE A 82 2.88 -14.79 2.47
N ASN A 83 3.68 -15.83 2.27
CA ASN A 83 4.66 -16.30 3.23
C ASN A 83 5.93 -16.66 2.45
N PHE A 84 7.08 -16.18 2.89
CA PHE A 84 8.34 -16.38 2.18
C PHE A 84 9.29 -17.22 3.02
N GLU A 85 9.77 -18.31 2.46
CA GLU A 85 10.78 -19.17 3.09
C GLU A 85 12.12 -18.43 3.27
N LEU A 86 12.48 -17.58 2.30
CA LEU A 86 13.68 -16.77 2.39
C LEU A 86 13.53 -15.68 3.46
N SER A 87 14.34 -15.75 4.50
CA SER A 87 14.31 -14.85 5.67
C SER A 87 14.38 -13.36 5.28
N LYS A 88 15.15 -13.02 4.25
CA LYS A 88 15.26 -11.65 3.73
C LYS A 88 13.95 -11.14 3.13
N LEU A 89 13.27 -11.96 2.33
CA LEU A 89 11.98 -11.58 1.73
C LEU A 89 10.88 -11.49 2.79
N GLU A 90 10.89 -12.40 3.74
CA GLU A 90 9.93 -12.39 4.84
C GLU A 90 10.14 -11.17 5.75
N SER A 91 11.37 -10.76 6.01
CA SER A 91 11.68 -9.53 6.74
C SER A 91 11.16 -8.29 6.00
N VAL A 92 11.35 -8.21 4.68
CA VAL A 92 10.79 -7.14 3.85
C VAL A 92 9.27 -7.14 3.90
N ARG A 93 8.63 -8.30 3.80
CA ARG A 93 7.17 -8.42 3.90
C ARG A 93 6.65 -7.90 5.24
N LYS A 94 7.26 -8.34 6.36
CA LYS A 94 6.90 -7.90 7.72
C LYS A 94 7.05 -6.39 7.87
N SER A 95 8.14 -5.82 7.37
CA SER A 95 8.35 -4.37 7.37
C SER A 95 7.28 -3.63 6.56
N ARG A 96 6.91 -4.15 5.39
CA ARG A 96 5.84 -3.56 4.56
C ARG A 96 4.45 -3.69 5.18
N LEU A 97 4.18 -4.80 5.87
CA LEU A 97 2.95 -4.95 6.66
C LEU A 97 2.86 -3.88 7.75
N ALA A 98 3.92 -3.76 8.57
CA ALA A 98 3.97 -2.79 9.65
C ALA A 98 3.81 -1.34 9.14
N GLU A 99 4.53 -0.98 8.07
CA GLU A 99 4.42 0.33 7.43
C GLU A 99 2.99 0.60 6.93
N THR A 100 2.39 -0.37 6.23
CA THR A 100 1.05 -0.23 5.66
C THR A 100 0.00 -0.12 6.75
N GLN A 101 0.10 -0.92 7.81
CA GLN A 101 -0.79 -0.88 8.96
C GLN A 101 -0.70 0.46 9.70
N LEU A 102 0.52 0.98 9.92
CA LEU A 102 0.72 2.30 10.51
C LEU A 102 0.10 3.40 9.65
N MET A 103 0.35 3.38 8.33
CA MET A 103 -0.21 4.38 7.41
C MET A 103 -1.74 4.34 7.39
N LEU A 104 -2.33 3.15 7.32
CA LEU A 104 -3.78 2.98 7.37
C LEU A 104 -4.35 3.48 8.69
N GLY A 105 -3.71 3.14 9.82
CA GLY A 105 -4.12 3.61 11.14
C GLY A 105 -4.11 5.14 11.26
N LEU A 106 -3.05 5.80 10.78
CA LEU A 106 -2.96 7.26 10.77
C LEU A 106 -4.06 7.90 9.90
N LEU A 107 -4.32 7.30 8.73
CA LEU A 107 -5.36 7.79 7.82
C LEU A 107 -6.77 7.61 8.41
N LEU A 108 -7.02 6.50 9.10
CA LEU A 108 -8.27 6.27 9.82
C LEU A 108 -8.47 7.29 10.97
N ILE A 109 -7.39 7.62 11.69
CA ILE A 109 -7.43 8.70 12.70
C ILE A 109 -7.80 10.03 12.03
N GLU A 110 -7.12 10.37 10.94
CA GLU A 110 -7.36 11.61 10.20
C GLU A 110 -8.82 11.73 9.72
N THR A 111 -9.38 10.65 9.18
CA THR A 111 -10.74 10.61 8.61
C THR A 111 -11.87 10.38 9.63
N GLY A 112 -11.58 10.34 10.92
CA GLY A 112 -12.58 10.21 11.98
C GLY A 112 -12.83 8.81 12.52
N GLN A 113 -12.30 7.76 11.90
CA GLN A 113 -12.37 6.39 12.41
C GLN A 113 -11.32 6.18 13.53
N THR A 114 -11.39 7.02 14.56
CA THR A 114 -10.31 7.23 15.52
C THR A 114 -10.00 5.98 16.35
N GLN A 115 -11.01 5.24 16.79
CA GLN A 115 -10.78 4.05 17.65
C GLN A 115 -10.01 2.96 16.90
N LYS A 116 -10.47 2.60 15.71
CA LYS A 116 -9.80 1.61 14.87
C LYS A 116 -8.38 2.06 14.48
N GLY A 117 -8.24 3.33 14.12
CA GLY A 117 -6.94 3.90 13.77
C GLY A 117 -5.95 3.88 14.94
N ARG A 118 -6.39 4.24 16.17
CA ARG A 118 -5.56 4.17 17.39
C ARG A 118 -5.04 2.76 17.65
N GLN A 119 -5.89 1.76 17.54
CA GLN A 119 -5.49 0.37 17.74
C GLN A 119 -4.39 -0.02 16.76
N MET A 120 -4.59 0.24 15.47
CA MET A 120 -3.60 -0.09 14.42
C MET A 120 -2.27 0.63 14.62
N VAL A 121 -2.30 1.92 14.99
CA VAL A 121 -1.09 2.71 15.26
C VAL A 121 -0.38 2.20 16.51
N TRP A 122 -1.10 1.86 17.56
CA TRP A 122 -0.53 1.33 18.80
C TRP A 122 0.21 0.02 18.58
N GLU A 123 -0.34 -0.89 17.80
CA GLU A 123 0.29 -2.16 17.45
C GLU A 123 1.63 -1.96 16.73
N GLN A 124 1.79 -0.86 16.00
CA GLN A 124 3.01 -0.54 15.22
C GLN A 124 3.91 0.53 15.87
N LYS A 125 3.71 0.84 17.17
CA LYS A 125 4.48 1.88 17.86
C LYS A 125 6.01 1.66 17.88
N SER A 126 6.44 0.40 17.87
CA SER A 126 7.86 0.04 17.83
C SER A 126 8.49 0.13 16.44
N PHE A 127 7.68 0.03 15.37
CA PHE A 127 8.15 0.13 14.00
C PHE A 127 8.56 1.56 13.63
N SER A 128 7.77 2.54 13.99
CA SER A 128 8.05 3.96 13.78
C SER A 128 7.52 4.80 14.95
N PRO A 129 8.29 4.89 16.06
CA PRO A 129 7.81 5.49 17.30
C PRO A 129 7.34 6.94 17.12
N LEU A 130 8.14 7.77 16.44
CA LEU A 130 7.80 9.18 16.24
C LEU A 130 6.44 9.35 15.51
N ARG A 131 6.23 8.62 14.43
CA ARG A 131 4.97 8.69 13.66
C ARG A 131 3.79 8.15 14.46
N ALA A 132 4.01 7.07 15.19
CA ALA A 132 2.97 6.46 16.01
C ALA A 132 2.53 7.39 17.15
N TRP A 133 3.47 7.90 17.93
CA TRP A 133 3.14 8.82 19.03
C TRP A 133 2.54 10.13 18.55
N THR A 134 3.04 10.70 17.44
CA THR A 134 2.43 11.88 16.83
C THR A 134 0.97 11.60 16.44
N GLY A 135 0.70 10.49 15.78
CA GLY A 135 -0.65 10.11 15.36
C GLY A 135 -1.60 9.88 16.56
N LEU A 136 -1.11 9.21 17.61
CA LEU A 136 -1.88 8.99 18.83
C LEU A 136 -2.20 10.31 19.56
N ALA A 137 -1.23 11.23 19.66
CA ALA A 137 -1.45 12.55 20.23
C ALA A 137 -2.49 13.37 19.43
N LEU A 138 -2.33 13.40 18.10
CA LEU A 138 -3.29 14.10 17.23
C LEU A 138 -4.69 13.49 17.28
N SER A 139 -4.81 12.21 17.59
CA SER A 139 -6.09 11.53 17.68
C SER A 139 -7.00 12.02 18.82
N ILE A 140 -6.46 12.77 19.78
CA ILE A 140 -7.20 13.36 20.91
C ILE A 140 -7.89 14.66 20.48
N LEU A 141 -7.39 15.32 19.42
CA LEU A 141 -7.91 16.58 18.94
C LEU A 141 -9.28 16.43 18.24
N PRO A 142 -10.11 17.49 18.26
CA PRO A 142 -11.30 17.58 17.42
C PRO A 142 -10.95 17.36 15.93
N ILE A 143 -11.91 16.85 15.15
CA ILE A 143 -11.66 16.41 13.78
C ILE A 143 -11.17 17.54 12.87
N GLU A 144 -11.67 18.76 13.07
CA GLU A 144 -11.34 19.93 12.27
C GLU A 144 -9.86 20.34 12.47
N ILE A 145 -9.42 20.39 13.73
CA ILE A 145 -8.04 20.73 14.11
C ILE A 145 -7.10 19.62 13.65
N ARG A 146 -7.50 18.39 13.84
CA ARG A 146 -6.75 17.19 13.47
C ARG A 146 -6.47 17.12 11.96
N ASP A 147 -7.48 17.35 11.12
CA ASP A 147 -7.33 17.38 9.64
C ASP A 147 -6.31 18.45 9.22
N GLN A 148 -6.39 19.65 9.80
CA GLN A 148 -5.41 20.71 9.54
C GLN A 148 -3.99 20.33 9.96
N ALA A 149 -3.82 19.70 11.13
CA ALA A 149 -2.53 19.25 11.62
C ALA A 149 -1.91 18.18 10.72
N PHE A 150 -2.69 17.20 10.26
CA PHE A 150 -2.22 16.18 9.31
C PHE A 150 -1.83 16.79 7.96
N LYS A 151 -2.61 17.74 7.43
CA LYS A 151 -2.28 18.48 6.21
C LYS A 151 -0.98 19.27 6.35
N PHE A 152 -0.78 19.93 7.48
CA PHE A 152 0.45 20.67 7.78
C PHE A 152 1.68 19.75 7.82
N ILE A 153 1.60 18.62 8.53
CA ILE A 153 2.69 17.64 8.62
C ILE A 153 3.05 17.08 7.22
N ARG A 154 2.06 16.85 6.36
CA ARG A 154 2.33 16.39 4.99
C ARG A 154 3.09 17.43 4.17
N ARG A 155 2.76 18.72 4.31
CA ARG A 155 3.48 19.80 3.61
C ARG A 155 4.94 19.95 4.05
N LEU A 156 5.25 19.63 5.31
CA LEU A 156 6.64 19.68 5.79
C LEU A 156 7.52 18.52 5.26
N ARG A 157 6.92 17.51 4.65
CA ARG A 157 7.60 16.31 4.14
C ARG A 157 7.68 16.25 2.61
N SER A 158 7.00 17.16 1.92
CA SER A 158 7.06 17.35 0.47
C SER A 158 8.21 18.28 0.10
#